data_0ac32bc6bdb98ca5494a0dbe78bc3616
#
_entry.id   0ac32bc6bdb98ca5494a0dbe78bc3616
#
_cell.length_a   1.000
_cell.length_b   1.000
_cell.length_c   1.000
_cell.angle_alpha   90.00
_cell.angle_beta   90.00
_cell.angle_gamma   90.00
#
_symmetry.space_group_name_H-M   'P 1'
#
loop_
_entity.id
_entity.type
_entity.pdbx_description
1 polymer ?
#
loop_
_entity_poly.entity_id
_entity_poly.type
_entity_poly.pdbx_seq_one_letter_code
_entity_poly.pdbx_strand_id
1 'polypeptide(L)'
;MESKRSAVKVYRASDTSVLDVLKEAVSDGRLSGKRVFVKPNLSHPEFLPGVVTDPVLTGDLIGLLRDRNCEVVVGESDGFNYPCHAAFDRTGMRRAVEKAGGSVVNLSEDRVVEVKFKGSSLSLKRLFLPKTVMDADVVVDLPLMKTHEFMAYSGAIKNLFGCIPSCKRIFLHPYLPEVFFRLYTLLKPVVTVMDARVGIEGNGPTKGKPVNMGLLLSSSDALALDVVAAKIMKLNWKDTYLNYVARRTGFQESSIVEEGVPVSAVARR
;
A
#
# COMPACT_ATOMS: atom_id res chain seq x y z
N MET A 1 -5.69 -27.79 -7.13
CA MET A 1 -5.93 -26.84 -6.04
C MET A 1 -6.75 -25.69 -6.62
N GLU A 2 -7.97 -25.51 -6.16
CA GLU A 2 -8.75 -24.33 -6.56
C GLU A 2 -7.98 -23.07 -6.18
N SER A 3 -7.77 -22.17 -7.14
CA SER A 3 -7.14 -20.88 -6.86
C SER A 3 -8.06 -20.09 -5.93
N LYS A 4 -7.54 -19.65 -4.79
CA LYS A 4 -8.31 -18.83 -3.85
C LYS A 4 -8.79 -17.57 -4.59
N ARG A 5 -10.11 -17.36 -4.63
CA ARG A 5 -10.69 -16.15 -5.23
C ARG A 5 -10.32 -14.91 -4.41
N SER A 6 -9.94 -13.85 -5.10
CA SER A 6 -9.57 -12.55 -4.51
C SER A 6 -10.59 -11.50 -4.93
N ALA A 7 -11.44 -11.05 -4.02
CA ALA A 7 -12.38 -9.97 -4.28
C ALA A 7 -11.65 -8.62 -4.31
N VAL A 8 -11.93 -7.82 -5.33
CA VAL A 8 -11.51 -6.42 -5.44
C VAL A 8 -12.75 -5.57 -5.66
N LYS A 9 -13.03 -4.71 -4.71
CA LYS A 9 -14.19 -3.84 -4.77
C LYS A 9 -13.80 -2.42 -5.19
N VAL A 10 -14.48 -1.92 -6.21
CA VAL A 10 -14.29 -0.57 -6.76
C VAL A 10 -15.49 0.30 -6.39
N TYR A 11 -15.23 1.46 -5.81
CA TYR A 11 -16.25 2.41 -5.38
C TYR A 11 -16.08 3.74 -6.10
N ARG A 12 -17.21 4.41 -6.42
CA ARG A 12 -17.17 5.84 -6.76
C ARG A 12 -17.25 6.67 -5.49
N ALA A 13 -16.35 7.62 -5.34
CA ALA A 13 -16.34 8.53 -4.20
C ALA A 13 -17.55 9.50 -4.20
N SER A 14 -18.29 9.62 -5.32
CA SER A 14 -19.58 10.31 -5.40
C SER A 14 -20.72 9.54 -4.76
N ASP A 15 -20.63 8.20 -4.72
CA ASP A 15 -21.74 7.32 -4.37
C ASP A 15 -21.56 6.69 -2.97
N THR A 16 -20.31 6.64 -2.49
CA THR A 16 -19.97 6.02 -1.21
C THR A 16 -18.96 6.88 -0.47
N SER A 17 -19.22 7.14 0.80
CA SER A 17 -18.25 7.90 1.62
C SER A 17 -16.97 7.11 1.88
N VAL A 18 -15.85 7.82 2.06
CA VAL A 18 -14.57 7.20 2.46
C VAL A 18 -14.75 6.36 3.73
N LEU A 19 -15.49 6.88 4.71
CA LEU A 19 -15.72 6.20 5.98
C LEU A 19 -16.47 4.88 5.79
N ASP A 20 -17.45 4.80 4.88
CA ASP A 20 -18.20 3.56 4.64
C ASP A 20 -17.33 2.51 3.94
N VAL A 21 -16.48 2.93 2.99
CA VAL A 21 -15.47 2.04 2.39
C VAL A 21 -14.53 1.48 3.45
N LEU A 22 -14.06 2.33 4.37
CA LEU A 22 -13.17 1.89 5.46
C LEU A 22 -13.90 0.95 6.43
N LYS A 23 -15.14 1.25 6.84
CA LYS A 23 -15.95 0.37 7.70
C LYS A 23 -16.11 -1.03 7.09
N GLU A 24 -16.41 -1.07 5.79
CA GLU A 24 -16.54 -2.34 5.08
C GLU A 24 -15.20 -3.07 5.00
N ALA A 25 -14.11 -2.39 4.63
CA ALA A 25 -12.78 -2.98 4.51
C ALA A 25 -12.27 -3.60 5.83
N VAL A 26 -12.61 -3.00 6.99
CA VAL A 26 -12.22 -3.51 8.31
C VAL A 26 -13.32 -4.29 9.02
N SER A 27 -14.41 -4.65 8.33
CA SER A 27 -15.53 -5.38 8.93
C SER A 27 -15.17 -6.80 9.40
N ASP A 28 -14.08 -7.35 8.87
CA ASP A 28 -13.58 -8.67 9.22
C ASP A 28 -13.12 -8.73 10.69
N GLY A 29 -13.68 -9.66 11.46
CA GLY A 29 -13.34 -9.85 12.87
C GLY A 29 -11.88 -10.24 13.15
N ARG A 30 -11.10 -10.55 12.11
CA ARG A 30 -9.66 -10.89 12.25
C ARG A 30 -8.80 -9.76 12.78
N LEU A 31 -9.27 -8.51 12.75
CA LEU A 31 -8.53 -7.34 13.21
C LEU A 31 -8.68 -7.07 14.71
N SER A 32 -9.77 -7.54 15.35
CA SER A 32 -10.09 -7.19 16.74
C SER A 32 -8.98 -7.57 17.72
N GLY A 33 -8.59 -6.63 18.59
CA GLY A 33 -7.59 -6.83 19.63
C GLY A 33 -6.14 -7.00 19.11
N LYS A 34 -5.87 -6.69 17.84
CA LYS A 34 -4.57 -6.90 17.20
C LYS A 34 -3.66 -5.69 17.29
N ARG A 35 -2.34 -5.94 17.23
CA ARG A 35 -1.34 -4.93 16.90
C ARG A 35 -1.33 -4.74 15.39
N VAL A 36 -1.83 -3.61 14.95
CA VAL A 36 -1.99 -3.27 13.53
C VAL A 36 -0.91 -2.30 13.10
N PHE A 37 -0.12 -2.70 12.11
CA PHE A 37 0.77 -1.80 11.40
C PHE A 37 0.04 -1.24 10.17
N VAL A 38 -0.06 0.08 10.09
CA VAL A 38 -0.65 0.78 8.94
C VAL A 38 0.45 1.39 8.10
N LYS A 39 0.48 1.06 6.81
CA LYS A 39 1.43 1.60 5.83
C LYS A 39 0.77 2.67 4.95
N PRO A 40 0.92 3.97 5.26
CA PRO A 40 0.52 5.03 4.34
C PRO A 40 1.52 5.15 3.19
N ASN A 41 1.23 5.98 2.21
CA ASN A 41 2.20 6.44 1.22
C ASN A 41 2.63 7.88 1.56
N LEU A 42 3.85 8.05 2.05
CA LEU A 42 4.45 9.37 2.36
C LEU A 42 5.63 9.65 1.42
N SER A 43 5.38 9.64 0.11
CA SER A 43 6.42 9.82 -0.91
C SER A 43 6.86 11.28 -1.13
N HIS A 44 6.31 12.22 -0.35
CA HIS A 44 6.63 13.65 -0.38
C HIS A 44 6.47 14.24 1.05
N PRO A 45 7.28 15.26 1.43
CA PRO A 45 7.19 15.85 2.76
C PRO A 45 5.97 16.76 2.98
N GLU A 46 5.32 17.22 1.91
CA GLU A 46 4.09 18.02 1.97
C GLU A 46 2.89 17.20 1.50
N PHE A 47 1.69 17.52 2.00
CA PHE A 47 0.46 16.89 1.53
C PHE A 47 0.13 17.36 0.10
N LEU A 48 0.17 16.42 -0.82
CA LEU A 48 -0.22 16.59 -2.21
C LEU A 48 -1.22 15.49 -2.58
N PRO A 49 -2.46 15.84 -2.96
CA PRO A 49 -3.46 14.85 -3.39
C PRO A 49 -2.93 13.95 -4.51
N GLY A 50 -3.14 12.64 -4.38
CA GLY A 50 -2.62 11.63 -5.30
C GLY A 50 -1.14 11.27 -5.11
N VAL A 51 -0.35 12.07 -4.36
CA VAL A 51 1.07 11.83 -4.07
C VAL A 51 1.28 11.30 -2.66
N VAL A 52 0.51 11.81 -1.70
CA VAL A 52 0.58 11.42 -0.28
C VAL A 52 -0.79 10.93 0.17
N THR A 53 -0.83 9.85 0.94
CA THR A 53 -2.07 9.33 1.54
C THR A 53 -2.74 10.41 2.39
N ASP A 54 -4.05 10.55 2.24
CA ASP A 54 -4.85 11.54 2.95
C ASP A 54 -4.79 11.28 4.48
N PRO A 55 -4.34 12.26 5.26
CA PRO A 55 -4.32 12.15 6.72
C PRO A 55 -5.69 11.94 7.35
N VAL A 56 -6.76 12.51 6.73
CA VAL A 56 -8.13 12.33 7.23
C VAL A 56 -8.57 10.88 7.05
N LEU A 57 -8.38 10.31 5.86
CA LEU A 57 -8.65 8.89 5.59
C LEU A 57 -7.89 7.99 6.56
N THR A 58 -6.62 8.33 6.83
CA THR A 58 -5.79 7.55 7.77
C THR A 58 -6.33 7.66 9.20
N GLY A 59 -6.70 8.86 9.66
CA GLY A 59 -7.31 9.08 10.97
C GLY A 59 -8.62 8.32 11.16
N ASP A 60 -9.51 8.36 10.14
CA ASP A 60 -10.77 7.63 10.15
C ASP A 60 -10.56 6.12 10.27
N LEU A 61 -9.61 5.56 9.50
CA LEU A 61 -9.23 4.15 9.62
C LEU A 61 -8.76 3.81 11.04
N ILE A 62 -7.90 4.64 11.63
CA ILE A 62 -7.37 4.40 12.97
C ILE A 62 -8.50 4.41 13.99
N GLY A 63 -9.43 5.37 13.93
CA GLY A 63 -10.61 5.40 14.80
C GLY A 63 -11.39 4.09 14.74
N LEU A 64 -11.69 3.60 13.54
CA LEU A 64 -12.38 2.32 13.34
C LEU A 64 -11.61 1.11 13.89
N LEU A 65 -10.29 1.12 13.83
CA LEU A 65 -9.45 0.06 14.40
C LEU A 65 -9.38 0.16 15.93
N ARG A 66 -9.32 1.38 16.48
CA ARG A 66 -9.35 1.62 17.93
C ARG A 66 -10.68 1.19 18.55
N ASP A 67 -11.81 1.42 17.86
CA ASP A 67 -13.14 0.91 18.28
C ASP A 67 -13.19 -0.62 18.35
N ARG A 68 -12.24 -1.31 17.71
CA ARG A 68 -12.05 -2.77 17.78
C ARG A 68 -10.95 -3.20 18.75
N ASN A 69 -10.54 -2.31 19.66
CA ASN A 69 -9.48 -2.55 20.63
C ASN A 69 -8.11 -2.89 20.00
N CYS A 70 -7.83 -2.41 18.78
CA CYS A 70 -6.52 -2.59 18.16
C CYS A 70 -5.50 -1.62 18.75
N GLU A 71 -4.25 -2.06 18.87
CA GLU A 71 -3.09 -1.18 19.02
C GLU A 71 -2.62 -0.79 17.61
N VAL A 72 -2.57 0.51 17.28
CA VAL A 72 -2.31 0.96 15.91
C VAL A 72 -1.05 1.78 15.83
N VAL A 73 -0.12 1.35 14.98
CA VAL A 73 1.13 2.05 14.65
C VAL A 73 1.16 2.34 13.15
N VAL A 74 1.37 3.61 12.80
CA VAL A 74 1.53 4.07 11.42
C VAL A 74 3.01 4.29 11.16
N GLY A 75 3.57 3.66 10.13
CA GLY A 75 5.01 3.72 9.88
C GLY A 75 5.38 4.03 8.44
N GLU A 76 6.46 4.78 8.27
CA GLU A 76 7.14 5.06 7.01
C GLU A 76 8.64 5.19 7.27
N SER A 77 9.46 4.96 6.25
CA SER A 77 10.91 5.24 6.31
C SER A 77 11.24 6.61 5.74
N ASP A 78 12.43 7.13 6.04
CA ASP A 78 12.91 8.38 5.47
C ASP A 78 12.78 8.39 3.95
N GLY A 79 12.40 9.51 3.39
CA GLY A 79 12.43 9.75 1.97
C GLY A 79 13.87 9.86 1.44
N PHE A 80 14.01 10.02 0.10
CA PHE A 80 15.32 10.17 -0.51
C PHE A 80 16.02 11.48 -0.05
N ASN A 81 15.25 12.58 0.08
CA ASN A 81 15.77 13.91 0.37
C ASN A 81 15.13 14.54 1.62
N TYR A 82 14.41 13.78 2.43
CA TYR A 82 13.75 14.32 3.62
C TYR A 82 13.60 13.24 4.71
N PRO A 83 13.72 13.62 5.98
CA PRO A 83 13.46 12.74 7.09
C PRO A 83 11.95 12.45 7.20
N CYS A 84 11.58 11.23 7.56
CA CYS A 84 10.20 10.80 7.70
C CYS A 84 9.41 11.63 8.73
N HIS A 85 10.05 12.06 9.81
CA HIS A 85 9.43 12.95 10.80
C HIS A 85 8.89 14.23 10.17
N ALA A 86 9.66 14.88 9.28
CA ALA A 86 9.19 16.07 8.58
C ALA A 86 7.97 15.77 7.70
N ALA A 87 7.93 14.61 7.04
CA ALA A 87 6.77 14.22 6.25
C ALA A 87 5.54 13.98 7.15
N PHE A 88 5.68 13.28 8.27
CA PHE A 88 4.58 13.09 9.21
C PHE A 88 4.01 14.42 9.72
N ASP A 89 4.87 15.39 10.03
CA ASP A 89 4.46 16.67 10.61
C ASP A 89 3.83 17.60 9.57
N ARG A 90 4.50 17.81 8.42
CA ARG A 90 4.08 18.77 7.39
C ARG A 90 2.85 18.32 6.61
N THR A 91 2.66 17.01 6.43
CA THR A 91 1.45 16.47 5.82
C THR A 91 0.24 16.52 6.74
N GLY A 92 0.44 16.73 8.05
CA GLY A 92 -0.59 16.59 9.07
C GLY A 92 -0.89 15.16 9.49
N MET A 93 -0.14 14.19 8.96
CA MET A 93 -0.36 12.76 9.22
C MET A 93 -0.20 12.44 10.71
N ARG A 94 0.88 12.92 11.38
CA ARG A 94 1.08 12.73 12.82
C ARG A 94 -0.13 13.18 13.62
N ARG A 95 -0.59 14.40 13.37
CA ARG A 95 -1.74 14.98 14.06
C ARG A 95 -3.01 14.14 13.89
N ALA A 96 -3.27 13.66 12.69
CA ALA A 96 -4.45 12.83 12.40
C ALA A 96 -4.37 11.49 13.12
N VAL A 97 -3.20 10.83 13.07
CA VAL A 97 -2.94 9.54 13.70
C VAL A 97 -3.08 9.62 15.22
N GLU A 98 -2.39 10.57 15.85
CA GLU A 98 -2.39 10.74 17.33
C GLU A 98 -3.76 11.16 17.84
N LYS A 99 -4.47 12.05 17.13
CA LYS A 99 -5.85 12.42 17.47
C LYS A 99 -6.80 11.23 17.44
N ALA A 100 -6.58 10.27 16.56
CA ALA A 100 -7.38 9.05 16.45
C ALA A 100 -6.94 7.93 17.42
N GLY A 101 -5.93 8.17 18.26
CA GLY A 101 -5.44 7.21 19.27
C GLY A 101 -4.42 6.20 18.75
N GLY A 102 -3.79 6.46 17.59
CA GLY A 102 -2.64 5.72 17.08
C GLY A 102 -1.31 6.37 17.42
N SER A 103 -0.22 5.77 16.97
CA SER A 103 1.13 6.32 17.07
C SER A 103 1.85 6.29 15.74
N VAL A 104 2.88 7.14 15.55
CA VAL A 104 3.70 7.16 14.34
C VAL A 104 5.12 6.69 14.64
N VAL A 105 5.76 6.02 13.69
CA VAL A 105 7.14 5.56 13.80
C VAL A 105 7.93 5.86 12.53
N ASN A 106 9.15 6.39 12.70
CA ASN A 106 10.14 6.44 11.64
C ASN A 106 10.84 5.07 11.56
N LEU A 107 10.53 4.31 10.54
CA LEU A 107 11.08 2.95 10.34
C LEU A 107 12.59 2.94 10.05
N SER A 108 13.17 4.09 9.64
CA SER A 108 14.62 4.22 9.44
C SER A 108 15.39 4.26 10.77
N GLU A 109 14.74 4.63 11.86
CA GLU A 109 15.32 4.72 13.20
C GLU A 109 14.95 3.50 14.08
N ASP A 110 14.06 2.64 13.57
CA ASP A 110 13.63 1.45 14.30
C ASP A 110 14.73 0.37 14.32
N ARG A 111 14.68 -0.47 15.33
CA ARG A 111 15.50 -1.68 15.39
C ARG A 111 15.19 -2.58 14.22
N VAL A 112 16.22 -3.07 13.52
CA VAL A 112 16.04 -3.94 12.35
C VAL A 112 16.21 -5.41 12.68
N VAL A 113 15.44 -6.24 11.98
CA VAL A 113 15.50 -7.71 12.02
C VAL A 113 15.98 -8.21 10.66
N GLU A 114 16.95 -9.12 10.64
CA GLU A 114 17.39 -9.79 9.42
C GLU A 114 16.40 -10.91 9.06
N VAL A 115 15.82 -10.85 7.88
CA VAL A 115 14.98 -11.92 7.32
C VAL A 115 15.75 -12.63 6.22
N LYS A 116 16.06 -13.93 6.42
CA LYS A 116 16.80 -14.78 5.46
C LYS A 116 15.84 -15.58 4.60
N PHE A 117 16.13 -15.69 3.31
CA PHE A 117 15.35 -16.47 2.35
C PHE A 117 16.09 -17.75 1.98
N LYS A 118 15.57 -18.91 2.43
CA LYS A 118 16.14 -20.22 2.11
C LYS A 118 15.80 -20.66 0.68
N GLY A 119 16.72 -21.36 0.03
CA GLY A 119 16.46 -22.02 -1.27
C GLY A 119 16.27 -21.09 -2.45
N SER A 120 16.62 -19.81 -2.33
CA SER A 120 16.52 -18.91 -3.46
C SER A 120 17.73 -19.07 -4.37
N SER A 121 17.51 -19.48 -5.61
CA SER A 121 18.45 -19.31 -6.72
C SER A 121 18.65 -17.83 -7.10
N LEU A 122 18.01 -16.92 -6.38
CA LEU A 122 17.89 -15.51 -6.62
C LEU A 122 18.97 -14.73 -5.88
N SER A 123 19.33 -13.59 -6.43
CA SER A 123 20.39 -12.72 -5.91
C SER A 123 20.10 -12.15 -4.52
N LEU A 124 18.81 -12.01 -4.17
CA LEU A 124 18.38 -11.46 -2.89
C LEU A 124 18.22 -12.57 -1.83
N LYS A 125 19.22 -12.73 -0.97
CA LYS A 125 19.24 -13.77 0.08
C LYS A 125 18.68 -13.32 1.43
N ARG A 126 18.54 -12.00 1.65
CA ARG A 126 18.08 -11.42 2.92
C ARG A 126 17.52 -10.01 2.73
N LEU A 127 16.62 -9.63 3.62
CA LEU A 127 16.15 -8.27 3.82
C LEU A 127 16.33 -7.89 5.28
N PHE A 128 16.46 -6.59 5.53
CA PHE A 128 16.45 -6.00 6.86
C PHE A 128 15.15 -5.22 7.01
N LEU A 129 14.32 -5.61 7.95
CA LEU A 129 13.03 -4.98 8.19
C LEU A 129 12.91 -4.44 9.61
N PRO A 130 12.20 -3.35 9.81
CA PRO A 130 11.97 -2.78 11.14
C PRO A 130 11.24 -3.75 12.06
N LYS A 131 11.65 -3.77 13.32
CA LYS A 131 11.03 -4.66 14.32
C LYS A 131 9.55 -4.36 14.51
N THR A 132 9.15 -3.08 14.49
CA THR A 132 7.74 -2.67 14.58
C THR A 132 6.87 -3.31 13.50
N VAL A 133 7.38 -3.39 12.26
CA VAL A 133 6.67 -4.05 11.15
C VAL A 133 6.58 -5.56 11.36
N MET A 134 7.67 -6.17 11.84
CA MET A 134 7.76 -7.63 12.04
C MET A 134 6.99 -8.14 13.26
N ASP A 135 6.82 -7.30 14.27
CA ASP A 135 6.05 -7.63 15.48
C ASP A 135 4.54 -7.39 15.32
N ALA A 136 4.11 -6.72 14.26
CA ALA A 136 2.69 -6.50 14.01
C ALA A 136 1.97 -7.84 13.75
N ASP A 137 0.77 -7.99 14.32
CA ASP A 137 -0.06 -9.17 14.07
C ASP A 137 -0.68 -9.12 12.68
N VAL A 138 -0.94 -7.90 12.18
CA VAL A 138 -1.53 -7.65 10.87
C VAL A 138 -0.99 -6.35 10.25
N VAL A 139 -0.95 -6.32 8.92
CA VAL A 139 -0.58 -5.13 8.13
C VAL A 139 -1.81 -4.64 7.38
N VAL A 140 -2.06 -3.34 7.45
CA VAL A 140 -3.03 -2.61 6.63
C VAL A 140 -2.26 -1.66 5.71
N ASP A 141 -2.58 -1.68 4.42
CA ASP A 141 -1.88 -0.88 3.41
C ASP A 141 -2.80 0.19 2.81
N LEU A 142 -2.34 1.45 2.78
CA LEU A 142 -3.05 2.60 2.25
C LEU A 142 -2.30 3.21 1.05
N PRO A 143 -2.23 2.49 -0.08
CA PRO A 143 -1.55 2.95 -1.27
C PRO A 143 -2.35 4.00 -2.05
N LEU A 144 -1.69 4.56 -3.07
CA LEU A 144 -2.27 5.48 -4.05
C LEU A 144 -2.11 4.93 -5.47
N MET A 145 -2.99 5.31 -6.37
CA MET A 145 -2.94 4.94 -7.78
C MET A 145 -2.04 5.89 -8.56
N LYS A 146 -0.86 5.44 -9.01
CA LYS A 146 0.12 6.29 -9.69
C LYS A 146 0.81 5.58 -10.84
N THR A 147 1.20 6.33 -11.87
CA THR A 147 2.28 5.95 -12.76
C THR A 147 3.64 6.06 -12.05
N HIS A 148 4.66 5.50 -12.65
CA HIS A 148 6.04 5.59 -12.16
C HIS A 148 7.03 5.57 -13.32
N GLU A 149 7.93 6.55 -13.35
CA GLU A 149 8.90 6.76 -14.43
C GLU A 149 9.71 5.49 -14.77
N PHE A 150 10.22 4.76 -13.75
CA PHE A 150 11.04 3.57 -13.97
C PHE A 150 10.29 2.24 -13.90
N MET A 151 9.14 2.20 -13.22
CA MET A 151 8.41 0.95 -12.93
C MET A 151 7.06 0.87 -13.61
N ALA A 152 6.73 1.85 -14.48
CA ALA A 152 5.46 2.07 -15.14
C ALA A 152 4.27 2.27 -14.17
N TYR A 153 4.15 1.46 -13.13
CA TYR A 153 3.06 1.44 -12.17
C TYR A 153 3.57 1.53 -10.72
N SER A 154 2.81 2.19 -9.87
CA SER A 154 3.00 2.27 -8.42
C SER A 154 1.66 2.14 -7.70
N GLY A 155 1.52 1.13 -6.88
CA GLY A 155 0.32 0.82 -6.09
C GLY A 155 0.67 0.15 -4.77
N ALA A 156 -0.14 -0.81 -4.34
CA ALA A 156 -0.08 -1.46 -3.05
C ALA A 156 1.23 -2.21 -2.81
N ILE A 157 1.62 -3.11 -3.72
CA ILE A 157 2.83 -3.92 -3.54
C ILE A 157 4.06 -3.02 -3.45
N LYS A 158 4.16 -2.00 -4.31
CA LYS A 158 5.29 -1.06 -4.28
C LYS A 158 5.26 -0.16 -3.03
N ASN A 159 4.08 0.14 -2.46
CA ASN A 159 3.95 0.91 -1.23
C ASN A 159 4.68 0.24 -0.05
N LEU A 160 4.69 -1.08 -0.01
CA LEU A 160 5.41 -1.86 1.02
C LEU A 160 6.93 -1.63 0.99
N PHE A 161 7.50 -1.12 -0.11
CA PHE A 161 8.92 -0.78 -0.19
C PHE A 161 9.33 0.30 0.83
N GLY A 162 8.41 1.17 1.22
CA GLY A 162 8.59 2.11 2.31
C GLY A 162 8.75 1.47 3.70
N CYS A 163 8.52 0.17 3.85
CA CYS A 163 8.85 -0.56 5.08
C CYS A 163 10.35 -0.87 5.20
N ILE A 164 11.15 -0.67 4.16
CA ILE A 164 12.61 -0.91 4.23
C ILE A 164 13.29 0.37 4.70
N PRO A 165 14.16 0.34 5.73
CA PRO A 165 14.91 1.50 6.18
C PRO A 165 15.67 2.19 5.03
N SER A 166 15.59 3.52 4.94
CA SER A 166 16.03 4.30 3.77
C SER A 166 17.47 4.08 3.36
N CYS A 167 18.37 3.97 4.34
CA CYS A 167 19.82 3.78 4.12
C CYS A 167 20.19 2.48 3.37
N LYS A 168 19.26 1.53 3.27
CA LYS A 168 19.48 0.24 2.60
C LYS A 168 18.78 0.16 1.24
N ARG A 169 17.83 1.05 0.94
CA ARG A 169 16.95 0.93 -0.24
C ARG A 169 17.66 1.07 -1.58
N ILE A 170 18.65 1.96 -1.68
CA ILE A 170 19.32 2.21 -2.95
C ILE A 170 20.01 0.97 -3.51
N PHE A 171 20.59 0.15 -2.67
CA PHE A 171 21.25 -1.09 -3.08
C PHE A 171 20.29 -2.16 -3.58
N LEU A 172 18.99 -1.99 -3.36
CA LEU A 172 17.95 -2.93 -3.78
C LEU A 172 17.37 -2.62 -5.17
N HIS A 173 17.71 -1.46 -5.78
CA HIS A 173 17.17 -1.07 -7.08
C HIS A 173 17.37 -2.10 -8.19
N PRO A 174 18.53 -2.80 -8.33
CA PRO A 174 18.69 -3.84 -9.34
C PRO A 174 17.79 -5.06 -9.14
N TYR A 175 17.17 -5.21 -7.97
CA TYR A 175 16.41 -6.38 -7.57
C TYR A 175 14.94 -6.06 -7.25
N LEU A 176 14.42 -4.88 -7.64
CA LEU A 176 13.09 -4.41 -7.21
C LEU A 176 11.95 -5.41 -7.41
N PRO A 177 11.79 -6.12 -8.55
CA PRO A 177 10.72 -7.10 -8.68
C PRO A 177 10.79 -8.23 -7.64
N GLU A 178 12.00 -8.70 -7.32
CA GLU A 178 12.20 -9.71 -6.28
C GLU A 178 11.93 -9.14 -4.88
N VAL A 179 12.36 -7.92 -4.61
CA VAL A 179 12.10 -7.22 -3.33
C VAL A 179 10.59 -7.08 -3.12
N PHE A 180 9.85 -6.65 -4.14
CA PHE A 180 8.40 -6.51 -4.08
C PHE A 180 7.70 -7.84 -3.83
N PHE A 181 8.11 -8.92 -4.51
CA PHE A 181 7.63 -10.26 -4.24
C PHE A 181 7.88 -10.67 -2.77
N ARG A 182 9.09 -10.44 -2.26
CA ARG A 182 9.45 -10.80 -0.87
C ARG A 182 8.64 -9.99 0.15
N LEU A 183 8.52 -8.70 -0.04
CA LEU A 183 7.71 -7.83 0.85
C LEU A 183 6.24 -8.25 0.82
N TYR A 184 5.66 -8.44 -0.35
CA TYR A 184 4.27 -8.87 -0.49
C TYR A 184 4.00 -10.19 0.21
N THR A 185 4.87 -11.21 0.02
CA THR A 185 4.68 -12.53 0.62
C THR A 185 4.96 -12.56 2.12
N LEU A 186 5.83 -11.69 2.61
CA LEU A 186 6.21 -11.61 4.01
C LEU A 186 5.21 -10.81 4.84
N LEU A 187 4.83 -9.61 4.36
CA LEU A 187 3.98 -8.69 5.09
C LEU A 187 2.49 -9.01 4.94
N LYS A 188 2.07 -9.57 3.80
CA LYS A 188 0.71 -10.05 3.51
C LYS A 188 -0.38 -9.10 4.05
N PRO A 189 -0.52 -7.88 3.51
CA PRO A 189 -1.57 -6.98 3.97
C PRO A 189 -2.94 -7.69 3.98
N VAL A 190 -3.63 -7.66 5.12
CA VAL A 190 -4.94 -8.30 5.27
C VAL A 190 -6.08 -7.38 4.82
N VAL A 191 -5.79 -6.07 4.79
CA VAL A 191 -6.65 -5.01 4.27
C VAL A 191 -5.78 -4.08 3.45
N THR A 192 -6.20 -3.80 2.22
CA THR A 192 -5.62 -2.78 1.37
C THR A 192 -6.74 -1.85 0.91
N VAL A 193 -6.62 -0.56 1.20
CA VAL A 193 -7.54 0.47 0.69
C VAL A 193 -6.74 1.48 -0.11
N MET A 194 -6.91 1.45 -1.44
CA MET A 194 -6.25 2.37 -2.36
C MET A 194 -7.08 3.63 -2.51
N ASP A 195 -6.52 4.76 -2.14
CA ASP A 195 -7.11 6.06 -2.47
C ASP A 195 -6.75 6.44 -3.91
N ALA A 196 -7.72 6.32 -4.77
CA ALA A 196 -7.67 6.69 -6.18
C ALA A 196 -8.65 7.84 -6.50
N ARG A 197 -9.01 8.67 -5.51
CA ARG A 197 -9.81 9.88 -5.76
C ARG A 197 -9.04 10.82 -6.68
N VAL A 198 -7.74 10.96 -6.43
CA VAL A 198 -6.80 11.61 -7.34
C VAL A 198 -5.70 10.61 -7.68
N GLY A 199 -5.54 10.28 -8.95
CA GLY A 199 -4.41 9.49 -9.47
C GLY A 199 -3.30 10.39 -10.00
N ILE A 200 -2.13 9.81 -10.28
CA ILE A 200 -1.02 10.50 -10.93
C ILE A 200 -0.70 9.81 -12.25
N GLU A 201 -0.65 10.58 -13.35
CA GLU A 201 -0.26 10.11 -14.67
C GLU A 201 1.06 10.71 -15.16
N GLY A 202 1.69 10.12 -16.18
CA GLY A 202 2.95 10.60 -16.74
C GLY A 202 4.16 10.28 -15.86
N ASN A 203 5.00 11.27 -15.56
CA ASN A 203 6.28 11.12 -14.85
C ASN A 203 6.10 11.00 -13.32
N GLY A 204 5.21 10.08 -12.88
CA GLY A 204 5.05 9.78 -11.47
C GLY A 204 6.32 9.20 -10.83
N PRO A 205 6.35 9.06 -9.51
CA PRO A 205 5.21 9.15 -8.60
C PRO A 205 4.93 10.56 -8.04
N THR A 206 5.82 11.54 -8.24
CA THR A 206 5.71 12.88 -7.63
C THR A 206 5.68 14.03 -8.65
N LYS A 207 6.24 13.83 -9.84
CA LYS A 207 6.32 14.83 -10.91
C LYS A 207 5.29 14.65 -12.01
N GLY A 208 4.38 13.70 -11.86
CA GLY A 208 3.29 13.47 -12.80
C GLY A 208 2.16 14.49 -12.65
N LYS A 209 1.15 14.38 -13.53
CA LYS A 209 -0.03 15.23 -13.48
C LYS A 209 -1.12 14.57 -12.62
N PRO A 210 -1.78 15.32 -11.72
CA PRO A 210 -2.92 14.81 -10.99
C PRO A 210 -4.13 14.63 -11.92
N VAL A 211 -4.81 13.50 -11.78
CA VAL A 211 -6.04 13.15 -12.51
C VAL A 211 -7.14 12.84 -11.51
N ASN A 212 -8.25 13.55 -11.60
CA ASN A 212 -9.43 13.24 -10.78
C ASN A 212 -10.07 11.94 -11.28
N MET A 213 -9.82 10.83 -10.58
CA MET A 213 -10.40 9.51 -10.87
C MET A 213 -11.70 9.28 -10.10
N GLY A 214 -11.85 9.92 -8.93
CA GLY A 214 -13.03 9.80 -8.09
C GLY A 214 -13.29 8.38 -7.59
N LEU A 215 -12.26 7.56 -7.39
CA LEU A 215 -12.39 6.15 -7.05
C LEU A 215 -11.73 5.82 -5.71
N LEU A 216 -12.23 4.76 -5.09
CA LEU A 216 -11.58 4.04 -3.99
C LEU A 216 -11.61 2.55 -4.35
N LEU A 217 -10.56 1.83 -4.00
CA LEU A 217 -10.51 0.38 -4.19
C LEU A 217 -10.18 -0.30 -2.87
N SER A 218 -10.79 -1.45 -2.60
CA SER A 218 -10.44 -2.27 -1.44
C SER A 218 -10.29 -3.74 -1.80
N SER A 219 -9.36 -4.42 -1.12
CA SER A 219 -9.16 -5.86 -1.23
C SER A 219 -8.37 -6.39 -0.03
N SER A 220 -8.53 -7.67 0.27
CA SER A 220 -7.64 -8.42 1.15
C SER A 220 -6.44 -9.03 0.40
N ASP A 221 -6.31 -8.77 -0.89
CA ASP A 221 -5.21 -9.21 -1.75
C ASP A 221 -4.65 -8.01 -2.52
N ALA A 222 -3.48 -7.53 -2.08
CA ALA A 222 -2.83 -6.36 -2.67
C ALA A 222 -2.41 -6.58 -4.13
N LEU A 223 -2.09 -7.83 -4.55
CA LEU A 223 -1.75 -8.11 -5.95
C LEU A 223 -2.99 -8.05 -6.85
N ALA A 224 -4.09 -8.65 -6.41
CA ALA A 224 -5.36 -8.56 -7.15
C ALA A 224 -5.81 -7.11 -7.29
N LEU A 225 -5.72 -6.32 -6.21
CA LEU A 225 -6.03 -4.89 -6.22
C LEU A 225 -5.15 -4.12 -7.21
N ASP A 226 -3.83 -4.35 -7.20
CA ASP A 226 -2.89 -3.69 -8.11
C ASP A 226 -3.14 -4.06 -9.58
N VAL A 227 -3.53 -5.30 -9.87
CA VAL A 227 -3.91 -5.74 -11.24
C VAL A 227 -5.15 -5.00 -11.71
N VAL A 228 -6.19 -4.87 -10.85
CA VAL A 228 -7.41 -4.11 -11.17
C VAL A 228 -7.10 -2.63 -11.37
N ALA A 229 -6.29 -2.04 -10.48
CA ALA A 229 -5.88 -0.64 -10.59
C ALA A 229 -5.09 -0.38 -11.89
N ALA A 230 -4.17 -1.25 -12.28
CA ALA A 230 -3.46 -1.14 -13.54
C ALA A 230 -4.40 -1.21 -14.75
N LYS A 231 -5.43 -2.07 -14.72
CA LYS A 231 -6.48 -2.14 -15.78
C LYS A 231 -7.27 -0.83 -15.85
N ILE A 232 -7.64 -0.25 -14.70
CA ILE A 232 -8.31 1.06 -14.64
C ILE A 232 -7.45 2.15 -15.31
N MET A 233 -6.14 2.12 -15.10
CA MET A 233 -5.17 3.03 -15.71
C MET A 233 -4.85 2.67 -17.18
N LYS A 234 -5.48 1.64 -17.76
CA LYS A 234 -5.18 1.07 -19.08
C LYS A 234 -3.71 0.69 -19.29
N LEU A 235 -3.07 0.27 -18.23
CA LEU A 235 -1.74 -0.33 -18.26
C LEU A 235 -1.87 -1.85 -18.43
N ASN A 236 -1.04 -2.42 -19.29
CA ASN A 236 -0.88 -3.87 -19.29
C ASN A 236 -0.04 -4.26 -18.06
N TRP A 237 -0.69 -4.76 -17.03
CA TRP A 237 -0.02 -5.15 -15.79
C TRP A 237 1.08 -6.20 -16.00
N LYS A 238 0.99 -7.01 -17.10
CA LYS A 238 2.00 -8.01 -17.45
C LYS A 238 3.33 -7.40 -17.91
N ASP A 239 3.33 -6.13 -18.30
CA ASP A 239 4.52 -5.38 -18.68
C ASP A 239 5.16 -4.66 -17.48
N THR A 240 4.62 -4.86 -16.27
CA THR A 240 5.10 -4.28 -15.02
C THR A 240 5.71 -5.33 -14.09
N TYR A 241 6.26 -4.89 -12.94
CA TYR A 241 6.74 -5.80 -11.89
C TYR A 241 5.65 -6.74 -11.32
N LEU A 242 4.38 -6.41 -11.51
CA LEU A 242 3.26 -7.26 -11.06
C LEU A 242 3.31 -8.64 -11.72
N ASN A 243 3.72 -8.73 -12.98
CA ASN A 243 3.90 -10.01 -13.67
C ASN A 243 4.93 -10.91 -12.97
N TYR A 244 6.05 -10.32 -12.52
CA TYR A 244 7.04 -11.07 -11.77
C TYR A 244 6.45 -11.63 -10.46
N VAL A 245 5.75 -10.78 -9.72
CA VAL A 245 5.11 -11.18 -8.45
C VAL A 245 4.05 -12.26 -8.70
N ALA A 246 3.20 -12.08 -9.71
CA ALA A 246 2.15 -13.03 -10.09
C ALA A 246 2.72 -14.42 -10.41
N ARG A 247 3.76 -14.47 -11.26
CA ARG A 247 4.41 -15.73 -11.63
C ARG A 247 5.04 -16.45 -10.43
N ARG A 248 5.62 -15.69 -9.49
CA ARG A 248 6.27 -16.24 -8.29
C ARG A 248 5.29 -16.72 -7.23
N THR A 249 4.09 -16.15 -7.18
CA THR A 249 3.03 -16.54 -6.24
C THR A 249 2.07 -17.58 -6.82
N GLY A 250 2.14 -17.84 -8.13
CA GLY A 250 1.15 -18.68 -8.83
C GLY A 250 -0.21 -17.98 -9.00
N PHE A 251 -0.24 -16.65 -8.90
CA PHE A 251 -1.46 -15.86 -9.06
C PHE A 251 -2.04 -16.01 -10.46
N GLN A 252 -3.36 -16.15 -10.53
CA GLN A 252 -4.11 -16.20 -11.78
C GLN A 252 -5.09 -15.03 -11.85
N GLU A 253 -5.06 -14.26 -12.92
CA GLU A 253 -5.98 -13.13 -13.14
C GLU A 253 -7.45 -13.57 -13.08
N SER A 254 -7.74 -14.78 -13.54
CA SER A 254 -9.08 -15.40 -13.49
C SER A 254 -9.59 -15.65 -12.07
N SER A 255 -8.74 -15.57 -11.05
CA SER A 255 -9.15 -15.66 -9.64
C SER A 255 -9.72 -14.37 -9.08
N ILE A 256 -9.59 -13.24 -9.81
CA ILE A 256 -10.12 -11.94 -9.38
C ILE A 256 -11.64 -11.96 -9.54
N VAL A 257 -12.32 -11.53 -8.48
CA VAL A 257 -13.75 -11.21 -8.48
C VAL A 257 -13.87 -9.70 -8.38
N GLU A 258 -14.22 -9.03 -9.49
CA GLU A 258 -14.47 -7.59 -9.52
C GLU A 258 -15.86 -7.31 -8.93
N GLU A 259 -15.95 -6.46 -7.91
CA GLU A 259 -17.18 -6.05 -7.24
C GLU A 259 -17.36 -4.52 -7.31
N GLY A 260 -18.59 -4.07 -7.14
CA GLY A 260 -18.95 -2.64 -7.18
C GLY A 260 -18.98 -2.09 -8.60
N VAL A 261 -18.24 -1.01 -8.87
CA VAL A 261 -18.24 -0.36 -10.19
C VAL A 261 -17.39 -1.17 -11.18
N PRO A 262 -17.94 -1.59 -12.33
CA PRO A 262 -17.17 -2.33 -13.32
C PRO A 262 -15.94 -1.55 -13.82
N VAL A 263 -14.80 -2.22 -13.95
CA VAL A 263 -13.55 -1.61 -14.45
C VAL A 263 -13.76 -0.95 -15.81
N SER A 264 -14.55 -1.57 -16.70
CA SER A 264 -14.86 -1.02 -18.03
C SER A 264 -15.56 0.35 -17.99
N ALA A 265 -16.30 0.64 -16.91
CA ALA A 265 -17.03 1.91 -16.74
C ALA A 265 -16.15 3.05 -16.17
N VAL A 266 -14.95 2.75 -15.67
CA VAL A 266 -14.05 3.72 -15.02
C VAL A 266 -12.66 3.77 -15.62
N ALA A 267 -12.30 2.82 -16.50
CA ALA A 267 -10.99 2.81 -17.16
C ALA A 267 -10.81 4.05 -18.05
N ARG A 268 -9.73 4.79 -17.85
CA ARG A 268 -9.38 6.01 -18.57
C ARG A 268 -8.08 5.84 -19.36
N ARG A 269 -8.04 6.53 -20.51
CA ARG A 269 -6.80 6.67 -21.30
C ARG A 269 -6.00 7.84 -20.77
#